data_2c2891e7f9cd314517158c3e8733daef
#
_entry.id   2c2891e7f9cd314517158c3e8733daef
#
_cell.length_a   1.000
_cell.length_b   1.000
_cell.length_c   1.000
_cell.angle_alpha   90.00
_cell.angle_beta   90.00
_cell.angle_gamma   90.00
#
_symmetry.space_group_name_H-M   'P 1'
#
loop_
_entity.id
_entity.type
_entity.pdbx_description
1 polymer ?
#
loop_
_entity_poly.entity_id
_entity_poly.type
_entity_poly.pdbx_seq_one_letter_code
_entity_poly.pdbx_strand_id
1 'polypeptide(L)'
;MKSYSEYFRYASITAETFEEKDTIELQFINANGRVQVSSYGLTAGTLPGTSDVADAVSTGKSAMFEGLDPQTDEKIMAVSTPLLFNGRVVGVLRYVTSLREADSRVMASFAAAAAVALLCLGLTVSSNAIFINNVVQPVAVVSDAARRISAGSYGILVENRYRDELGELVDNINDM
;
A
#
# COMPACT_ATOMS: atom_id res chain seq x y z
N MET A 1 -41.82 -29.49 1.80
CA MET A 1 -40.82 -29.94 0.79
C MET A 1 -40.63 -28.99 -0.38
N LYS A 2 -41.71 -28.37 -0.91
CA LYS A 2 -41.59 -27.41 -2.02
C LYS A 2 -40.70 -26.17 -1.67
N SER A 3 -40.77 -25.68 -0.46
CA SER A 3 -40.04 -24.47 -0.02
C SER A 3 -38.50 -24.63 0.02
N TYR A 4 -37.95 -25.82 0.35
CA TYR A 4 -36.54 -26.06 0.41
C TYR A 4 -35.90 -26.18 -0.99
N SER A 5 -36.57 -26.87 -1.91
CA SER A 5 -36.10 -27.01 -3.29
C SER A 5 -36.14 -25.69 -4.07
N GLU A 6 -37.14 -24.82 -3.77
CA GLU A 6 -37.21 -23.49 -4.33
C GLU A 6 -36.11 -22.59 -3.80
N TYR A 7 -35.85 -22.60 -2.49
CA TYR A 7 -34.73 -21.86 -1.89
C TYR A 7 -33.39 -22.26 -2.51
N PHE A 8 -33.12 -23.57 -2.60
CA PHE A 8 -31.87 -24.05 -3.19
C PHE A 8 -31.71 -23.64 -4.66
N ARG A 9 -32.79 -23.68 -5.42
CA ARG A 9 -32.79 -23.25 -6.83
C ARG A 9 -32.50 -21.73 -6.94
N TYR A 10 -33.13 -20.91 -6.12
CA TYR A 10 -32.85 -19.48 -6.11
C TYR A 10 -31.42 -19.16 -5.66
N ALA A 11 -30.92 -19.84 -4.63
CA ALA A 11 -29.57 -19.68 -4.18
C ALA A 11 -28.55 -20.04 -5.27
N SER A 12 -28.78 -21.15 -6.00
CA SER A 12 -27.92 -21.56 -7.12
C SER A 12 -27.94 -20.57 -8.26
N ILE A 13 -29.13 -20.09 -8.68
CA ILE A 13 -29.24 -19.09 -9.73
C ILE A 13 -28.55 -17.79 -9.30
N THR A 14 -28.74 -17.33 -8.07
CA THR A 14 -28.12 -16.11 -7.55
C THR A 14 -26.61 -16.24 -7.51
N ALA A 15 -26.07 -17.38 -7.10
CA ALA A 15 -24.63 -17.62 -7.06
C ALA A 15 -24.03 -17.69 -8.48
N GLU A 16 -24.73 -18.32 -9.44
CA GLU A 16 -24.27 -18.43 -10.84
C GLU A 16 -24.31 -17.07 -11.58
N THR A 17 -25.32 -16.23 -11.28
CA THR A 17 -25.53 -14.92 -11.92
C THR A 17 -24.86 -13.78 -11.15
N PHE A 18 -24.10 -14.07 -10.09
CA PHE A 18 -23.42 -13.06 -9.31
C PHE A 18 -22.34 -12.38 -10.14
N GLU A 19 -22.48 -11.08 -10.40
CA GLU A 19 -21.63 -10.33 -11.33
C GLU A 19 -20.20 -10.15 -10.83
N GLU A 20 -20.01 -10.06 -9.51
CA GLU A 20 -18.70 -9.78 -8.88
C GLU A 20 -17.95 -11.06 -8.45
N LYS A 21 -18.33 -12.21 -8.99
CA LYS A 21 -17.73 -13.50 -8.62
C LYS A 21 -16.20 -13.58 -8.77
N ASP A 22 -15.59 -12.74 -9.61
CA ASP A 22 -14.14 -12.71 -9.80
C ASP A 22 -13.37 -12.11 -8.62
N THR A 23 -14.05 -11.30 -7.78
CA THR A 23 -13.44 -10.61 -6.63
C THR A 23 -14.07 -10.98 -5.30
N ILE A 24 -15.34 -11.39 -5.31
CA ILE A 24 -16.11 -11.73 -4.11
C ILE A 24 -16.76 -13.09 -4.30
N GLU A 25 -16.50 -14.00 -3.39
CA GLU A 25 -17.22 -15.27 -3.32
C GLU A 25 -18.51 -15.10 -2.54
N LEU A 26 -19.62 -15.51 -3.13
CA LEU A 26 -20.92 -15.60 -2.48
C LEU A 26 -21.21 -17.03 -2.07
N GLN A 27 -21.47 -17.23 -0.79
CA GLN A 27 -21.78 -18.54 -0.21
C GLN A 27 -23.15 -18.53 0.46
N PHE A 28 -23.97 -19.53 0.17
CA PHE A 28 -25.19 -19.84 0.90
C PHE A 28 -24.90 -20.99 1.88
N ILE A 29 -25.10 -20.75 3.15
CA ILE A 29 -24.74 -21.65 4.26
C ILE A 29 -26.03 -22.03 4.99
N ASN A 30 -26.19 -23.29 5.37
CA ASN A 30 -27.34 -23.74 6.14
C ASN A 30 -27.22 -23.39 7.65
N ALA A 31 -28.28 -23.63 8.40
CA ALA A 31 -28.30 -23.37 9.84
C ALA A 31 -27.28 -24.20 10.66
N ASN A 32 -26.71 -25.27 10.09
CA ASN A 32 -25.65 -26.07 10.68
C ASN A 32 -24.25 -25.57 10.32
N GLY A 33 -24.12 -24.40 9.68
CA GLY A 33 -22.86 -23.80 9.29
C GLY A 33 -22.20 -24.41 8.05
N ARG A 34 -22.91 -25.28 7.28
CA ARG A 34 -22.34 -25.93 6.09
C ARG A 34 -22.71 -25.19 4.81
N VAL A 35 -21.73 -25.00 3.94
CA VAL A 35 -21.92 -24.42 2.60
C VAL A 35 -22.86 -25.32 1.78
N GLN A 36 -23.88 -24.71 1.21
CA GLN A 36 -24.83 -25.38 0.32
C GLN A 36 -24.54 -25.04 -1.15
N VAL A 37 -24.28 -23.76 -1.41
CA VAL A 37 -23.98 -23.21 -2.74
C VAL A 37 -22.88 -22.17 -2.60
N SER A 38 -21.95 -22.14 -3.56
CA SER A 38 -20.91 -21.14 -3.66
C SER A 38 -20.79 -20.65 -5.12
N SER A 39 -20.56 -19.36 -5.32
CA SER A 39 -20.27 -18.79 -6.63
C SER A 39 -18.90 -19.17 -7.16
N TYR A 40 -18.00 -19.65 -6.32
CA TYR A 40 -16.60 -19.98 -6.64
C TYR A 40 -16.30 -21.47 -6.70
N GLY A 41 -17.33 -22.30 -6.53
CA GLY A 41 -17.20 -23.75 -6.65
C GLY A 41 -16.68 -24.49 -5.43
N LEU A 42 -16.77 -23.92 -4.22
CA LEU A 42 -16.55 -24.68 -3.00
C LEU A 42 -17.47 -25.88 -2.94
N THR A 43 -16.94 -27.02 -2.53
CA THR A 43 -17.71 -28.28 -2.44
C THR A 43 -18.84 -28.13 -1.41
N ALA A 44 -20.05 -28.42 -1.80
CA ALA A 44 -21.19 -28.44 -0.90
C ALA A 44 -20.93 -29.34 0.30
N GLY A 45 -21.29 -28.85 1.51
CA GLY A 45 -21.07 -29.54 2.77
C GLY A 45 -19.82 -29.12 3.53
N THR A 46 -18.95 -28.30 2.93
CA THR A 46 -17.76 -27.74 3.62
C THR A 46 -18.18 -26.83 4.77
N LEU A 47 -17.41 -26.87 5.86
CA LEU A 47 -17.55 -25.95 7.00
C LEU A 47 -16.52 -24.83 6.81
N PRO A 48 -16.92 -23.56 6.71
CA PRO A 48 -15.98 -22.46 6.82
C PRO A 48 -15.25 -22.52 8.15
N GLY A 49 -13.91 -22.42 8.13
CA GLY A 49 -13.09 -22.52 9.34
C GLY A 49 -13.02 -21.22 10.16
N THR A 50 -13.80 -20.22 9.82
CA THR A 50 -13.78 -18.87 10.40
C THR A 50 -14.96 -18.61 11.31
N SER A 51 -14.83 -17.68 12.28
CA SER A 51 -15.82 -17.47 13.34
C SER A 51 -17.10 -16.77 12.88
N ASP A 52 -17.05 -16.01 11.80
CA ASP A 52 -18.15 -15.16 11.31
C ASP A 52 -19.48 -15.91 11.11
N VAL A 53 -19.41 -17.15 10.60
CA VAL A 53 -20.61 -17.98 10.40
C VAL A 53 -21.21 -18.43 11.73
N ALA A 54 -20.37 -18.92 12.65
CA ALA A 54 -20.82 -19.35 13.97
C ALA A 54 -21.40 -18.17 14.78
N ASP A 55 -20.77 -17.02 14.71
CA ASP A 55 -21.20 -15.79 15.35
C ASP A 55 -22.54 -15.29 14.75
N ALA A 56 -22.69 -15.32 13.43
CA ALA A 56 -23.94 -14.94 12.77
C ALA A 56 -25.10 -15.87 13.15
N VAL A 57 -24.86 -17.19 13.21
CA VAL A 57 -25.88 -18.18 13.60
C VAL A 57 -26.27 -18.01 15.07
N SER A 58 -25.30 -17.84 15.97
CA SER A 58 -25.56 -17.77 17.42
C SER A 58 -26.22 -16.46 17.85
N THR A 59 -25.83 -15.34 17.25
CA THR A 59 -26.30 -13.99 17.63
C THR A 59 -27.55 -13.56 16.86
N GLY A 60 -27.81 -14.15 15.70
CA GLY A 60 -28.83 -13.69 14.77
C GLY A 60 -28.55 -12.31 14.17
N LYS A 61 -27.28 -11.86 14.17
CA LYS A 61 -26.80 -10.60 13.63
C LYS A 61 -25.67 -10.85 12.64
N SER A 62 -25.42 -9.88 11.77
CA SER A 62 -24.27 -9.94 10.87
C SER A 62 -22.96 -9.95 11.67
N ALA A 63 -22.03 -10.79 11.24
CA ALA A 63 -20.69 -10.92 11.82
C ALA A 63 -19.64 -10.82 10.72
N MET A 64 -18.44 -10.39 11.08
CA MET A 64 -17.32 -10.20 10.17
C MET A 64 -16.09 -10.92 10.71
N PHE A 65 -15.31 -11.49 9.81
CA PHE A 65 -13.99 -12.05 10.07
C PHE A 65 -12.97 -11.42 9.13
N GLU A 66 -11.83 -11.03 9.67
CA GLU A 66 -10.65 -10.63 8.91
C GLU A 66 -9.45 -11.41 9.46
N GLY A 67 -8.78 -12.15 8.61
CA GLY A 67 -7.64 -12.95 8.99
C GLY A 67 -7.27 -13.99 7.94
N LEU A 68 -6.43 -14.95 8.33
CA LEU A 68 -6.07 -16.08 7.49
C LEU A 68 -7.20 -17.12 7.49
N ASP A 69 -7.61 -17.53 6.30
CA ASP A 69 -8.52 -18.66 6.13
C ASP A 69 -7.77 -19.96 6.47
N PRO A 70 -8.24 -20.73 7.46
CA PRO A 70 -7.57 -21.96 7.87
C PRO A 70 -7.49 -23.05 6.77
N GLN A 71 -8.28 -22.92 5.70
CA GLN A 71 -8.32 -23.90 4.60
C GLN A 71 -7.38 -23.54 3.45
N THR A 72 -7.24 -22.24 3.15
CA THR A 72 -6.46 -21.77 1.99
C THR A 72 -5.17 -21.06 2.39
N ASP A 73 -4.99 -20.74 3.70
CA ASP A 73 -3.91 -19.91 4.23
C ASP A 73 -3.83 -18.51 3.54
N GLU A 74 -4.96 -18.07 3.06
CA GLU A 74 -5.11 -16.78 2.39
C GLU A 74 -5.70 -15.74 3.32
N LYS A 75 -5.21 -14.51 3.29
CA LYS A 75 -5.80 -13.42 4.07
C LYS A 75 -7.09 -13.00 3.40
N ILE A 76 -8.19 -13.19 4.12
CA ILE A 76 -9.55 -12.92 3.65
C ILE A 76 -10.27 -11.94 4.55
N MET A 77 -11.26 -11.28 3.98
CA MET A 77 -12.36 -10.65 4.72
C MET A 77 -13.64 -11.38 4.39
N ALA A 78 -14.37 -11.79 5.41
CA ALA A 78 -15.65 -12.47 5.28
C ALA A 78 -16.73 -11.75 6.08
N VAL A 79 -17.91 -11.59 5.50
CA VAL A 79 -19.08 -11.02 6.15
C VAL A 79 -20.23 -12.01 6.04
N SER A 80 -20.73 -12.44 7.18
CA SER A 80 -21.82 -13.39 7.31
C SER A 80 -23.08 -12.71 7.83
N THR A 81 -24.17 -12.82 7.07
CA THR A 81 -25.48 -12.26 7.44
C THR A 81 -26.50 -13.36 7.59
N PRO A 82 -27.14 -13.51 8.77
CA PRO A 82 -28.12 -14.56 9.00
C PRO A 82 -29.42 -14.32 8.22
N LEU A 83 -29.92 -15.39 7.63
CA LEU A 83 -31.24 -15.41 6.98
C LEU A 83 -32.27 -15.86 8.01
N LEU A 84 -33.18 -14.96 8.35
CA LEU A 84 -34.18 -15.18 9.38
C LEU A 84 -35.53 -15.54 8.76
N PHE A 85 -36.16 -16.59 9.30
CA PHE A 85 -37.54 -16.94 9.00
C PHE A 85 -38.29 -17.21 10.32
N ASN A 86 -39.36 -16.49 10.54
CA ASN A 86 -40.14 -16.53 11.78
C ASN A 86 -39.27 -16.40 13.06
N GLY A 87 -38.27 -15.48 13.02
CA GLY A 87 -37.38 -15.22 14.15
C GLY A 87 -36.32 -16.30 14.40
N ARG A 88 -36.19 -17.30 13.52
CA ARG A 88 -35.14 -18.35 13.62
C ARG A 88 -34.18 -18.21 12.47
N VAL A 89 -32.88 -18.44 12.71
CA VAL A 89 -31.87 -18.48 11.66
C VAL A 89 -32.08 -19.80 10.88
N VAL A 90 -32.37 -19.65 9.59
CA VAL A 90 -32.57 -20.76 8.64
C VAL A 90 -31.36 -20.99 7.75
N GLY A 91 -30.45 -20.02 7.70
CA GLY A 91 -29.22 -20.08 6.94
C GLY A 91 -28.41 -18.80 7.11
N VAL A 92 -27.28 -18.72 6.43
CA VAL A 92 -26.39 -17.56 6.42
C VAL A 92 -26.02 -17.26 4.98
N LEU A 93 -26.07 -16.00 4.60
CA LEU A 93 -25.48 -15.47 3.39
C LEU A 93 -24.09 -14.92 3.74
N ARG A 94 -23.06 -15.44 3.10
CA ARG A 94 -21.68 -15.07 3.37
C ARG A 94 -21.02 -14.54 2.13
N TYR A 95 -20.34 -13.40 2.26
CA TYR A 95 -19.46 -12.83 1.25
C TYR A 95 -18.03 -12.97 1.71
N VAL A 96 -17.17 -13.46 0.83
CA VAL A 96 -15.73 -13.63 1.11
C VAL A 96 -14.93 -12.95 0.01
N THR A 97 -13.95 -12.15 0.40
CA THR A 97 -13.01 -11.53 -0.54
C THR A 97 -11.57 -11.76 -0.09
N SER A 98 -10.69 -12.01 -1.06
CA SER A 98 -9.25 -12.10 -0.79
C SER A 98 -8.66 -10.70 -0.65
N LEU A 99 -7.87 -10.49 0.40
CA LEU A 99 -7.13 -9.25 0.63
C LEU A 99 -5.75 -9.25 -0.03
N ARG A 100 -5.34 -10.35 -0.65
CA ARG A 100 -4.00 -10.53 -1.24
C ARG A 100 -3.69 -9.52 -2.34
N GLU A 101 -4.65 -9.25 -3.22
CA GLU A 101 -4.45 -8.25 -4.28
C GLU A 101 -4.40 -6.83 -3.72
N ALA A 102 -5.21 -6.52 -2.71
CA ALA A 102 -5.19 -5.23 -2.05
C ALA A 102 -3.84 -4.99 -1.36
N ASP A 103 -3.35 -5.95 -0.60
CA ASP A 103 -2.05 -5.87 0.09
C ASP A 103 -0.89 -5.71 -0.91
N SER A 104 -0.90 -6.41 -2.04
CA SER A 104 0.15 -6.30 -3.06
C SER A 104 0.18 -4.94 -3.76
N ARG A 105 -0.98 -4.35 -4.06
CA ARG A 105 -1.09 -3.01 -4.66
C ARG A 105 -0.62 -1.93 -3.69
N VAL A 106 -0.98 -2.06 -2.41
CA VAL A 106 -0.53 -1.15 -1.35
C VAL A 106 1.00 -1.22 -1.22
N MET A 107 1.59 -2.42 -1.16
CA MET A 107 3.04 -2.60 -1.07
C MET A 107 3.77 -2.01 -2.28
N ALA A 108 3.25 -2.21 -3.50
CA ALA A 108 3.81 -1.62 -4.72
C ALA A 108 3.79 -0.08 -4.68
N SER A 109 2.71 0.50 -4.17
CA SER A 109 2.58 1.97 -4.02
C SER A 109 3.58 2.52 -3.00
N PHE A 110 3.77 1.83 -1.87
CA PHE A 110 4.79 2.21 -0.88
C PHE A 110 6.21 2.10 -1.44
N ALA A 111 6.52 1.04 -2.20
CA ALA A 111 7.82 0.88 -2.85
C ALA A 111 8.09 2.00 -3.87
N ALA A 112 7.10 2.36 -4.68
CA ALA A 112 7.21 3.48 -5.62
C ALA A 112 7.44 4.82 -4.90
N ALA A 113 6.69 5.10 -3.85
CA ALA A 113 6.86 6.32 -3.04
C ALA A 113 8.25 6.38 -2.39
N ALA A 114 8.74 5.27 -1.85
CA ALA A 114 10.07 5.17 -1.27
C ALA A 114 11.18 5.42 -2.32
N ALA A 115 11.03 4.88 -3.53
CA ALA A 115 11.97 5.10 -4.63
C ALA A 115 12.05 6.58 -5.02
N VAL A 116 10.91 7.26 -5.13
CA VAL A 116 10.85 8.71 -5.41
C VAL A 116 11.52 9.51 -4.29
N ALA A 117 11.25 9.18 -3.03
CA ALA A 117 11.86 9.86 -1.88
C ALA A 117 13.38 9.71 -1.87
N LEU A 118 13.91 8.51 -2.15
CA LEU A 118 15.35 8.26 -2.23
C LEU A 118 15.99 9.02 -3.40
N LEU A 119 15.33 9.11 -4.54
CA LEU A 119 15.79 9.88 -5.68
C LEU A 119 15.88 11.37 -5.35
N CYS A 120 14.85 11.94 -4.74
CA CYS A 120 14.85 13.33 -4.29
C CYS A 120 15.97 13.60 -3.27
N LEU A 121 16.18 12.69 -2.31
CA LEU A 121 17.25 12.81 -1.34
C LEU A 121 18.63 12.79 -2.02
N GLY A 122 18.84 11.87 -2.96
CA GLY A 122 20.07 11.77 -3.75
C GLY A 122 20.37 13.05 -4.54
N LEU A 123 19.35 13.60 -5.21
CA LEU A 123 19.46 14.87 -5.93
C LEU A 123 19.81 16.03 -5.00
N THR A 124 19.18 16.09 -3.83
CA THR A 124 19.43 17.14 -2.85
C THR A 124 20.87 17.08 -2.31
N VAL A 125 21.34 15.89 -1.94
CA VAL A 125 22.72 15.69 -1.46
C VAL A 125 23.73 16.04 -2.55
N SER A 126 23.50 15.57 -3.79
CA SER A 126 24.37 15.86 -4.92
C SER A 126 24.44 17.35 -5.24
N SER A 127 23.28 18.03 -5.27
CA SER A 127 23.20 19.47 -5.49
C SER A 127 23.96 20.25 -4.41
N ASN A 128 23.81 19.87 -3.14
CA ASN A 128 24.56 20.50 -2.04
C ASN A 128 26.07 20.29 -2.18
N ALA A 129 26.52 19.11 -2.54
CA ALA A 129 27.95 18.83 -2.71
C ALA A 129 28.53 19.68 -3.87
N ILE A 130 27.81 19.77 -4.99
CA ILE A 130 28.20 20.62 -6.13
C ILE A 130 28.26 22.09 -5.71
N PHE A 131 27.28 22.60 -4.98
CA PHE A 131 27.23 23.98 -4.51
C PHE A 131 28.37 24.31 -3.55
N ILE A 132 28.67 23.43 -2.61
CA ILE A 132 29.79 23.63 -1.67
C ILE A 132 31.12 23.70 -2.43
N ASN A 133 31.37 22.79 -3.36
CA ASN A 133 32.64 22.71 -4.08
C ASN A 133 32.81 23.84 -5.09
N ASN A 134 31.75 24.26 -5.77
CA ASN A 134 31.85 25.22 -6.86
C ASN A 134 31.57 26.66 -6.44
N VAL A 135 30.97 26.89 -5.28
CA VAL A 135 30.64 28.26 -4.82
C VAL A 135 31.23 28.55 -3.46
N VAL A 136 30.93 27.75 -2.44
CA VAL A 136 31.31 28.06 -1.07
C VAL A 136 32.83 28.04 -0.85
N GLN A 137 33.51 27.00 -1.34
CA GLN A 137 34.96 26.88 -1.21
C GLN A 137 35.72 28.00 -1.95
N PRO A 138 35.42 28.29 -3.23
CA PRO A 138 36.09 29.39 -3.95
C PRO A 138 35.89 30.73 -3.26
N VAL A 139 34.68 31.08 -2.86
CA VAL A 139 34.39 32.32 -2.15
C VAL A 139 35.19 32.43 -0.84
N ALA A 140 35.34 31.35 -0.11
CA ALA A 140 36.15 31.32 1.12
C ALA A 140 37.64 31.58 0.84
N VAL A 141 38.19 31.00 -0.25
CA VAL A 141 39.59 31.21 -0.65
C VAL A 141 39.83 32.70 -1.06
N VAL A 142 38.94 33.25 -1.87
CA VAL A 142 39.01 34.66 -2.30
C VAL A 142 38.88 35.60 -1.09
N SER A 143 37.98 35.33 -0.19
CA SER A 143 37.79 36.12 1.03
C SER A 143 39.03 36.08 1.96
N ASP A 144 39.68 34.92 2.09
CA ASP A 144 40.94 34.82 2.88
C ASP A 144 42.08 35.62 2.21
N ALA A 145 42.24 35.54 0.89
CA ALA A 145 43.21 36.29 0.13
C ALA A 145 43.01 37.80 0.31
N ALA A 146 41.79 38.30 0.14
CA ALA A 146 41.44 39.70 0.35
C ALA A 146 41.76 40.22 1.77
N ARG A 147 41.48 39.35 2.79
CA ARG A 147 41.80 39.67 4.19
C ARG A 147 43.31 39.80 4.43
N ARG A 148 44.12 38.93 3.82
CA ARG A 148 45.57 38.96 3.93
C ARG A 148 46.20 40.19 3.28
N ILE A 149 45.68 40.53 2.10
CA ILE A 149 46.10 41.77 1.39
C ILE A 149 45.79 42.99 2.25
N SER A 150 44.57 43.07 2.83
CA SER A 150 44.18 44.18 3.73
C SER A 150 45.03 44.27 4.99
N ALA A 151 45.63 43.15 5.43
CA ALA A 151 46.56 43.09 6.55
C ALA A 151 48.02 43.43 6.16
N GLY A 152 48.28 43.83 4.91
CA GLY A 152 49.59 44.26 4.44
C GLY A 152 50.45 43.14 3.85
N SER A 153 49.90 41.96 3.58
CA SER A 153 50.60 40.84 2.93
C SER A 153 50.39 40.92 1.42
N TYR A 154 51.25 41.66 0.73
CA TYR A 154 51.21 41.80 -0.76
C TYR A 154 51.95 40.63 -1.44
N GLY A 155 51.56 40.33 -2.68
CA GLY A 155 52.17 39.26 -3.50
C GLY A 155 51.61 37.85 -3.28
N ILE A 156 50.42 37.73 -2.72
CA ILE A 156 49.69 36.46 -2.65
C ILE A 156 49.04 36.20 -3.99
N LEU A 157 49.46 35.13 -4.68
CA LEU A 157 48.82 34.68 -5.91
C LEU A 157 47.78 33.60 -5.58
N VAL A 158 46.53 33.86 -5.97
CA VAL A 158 45.44 32.87 -5.91
C VAL A 158 45.36 32.15 -7.23
N GLU A 159 45.45 30.82 -7.25
CA GLU A 159 45.34 30.04 -8.48
C GLU A 159 43.93 30.17 -9.07
N ASN A 160 43.84 30.77 -10.27
CA ASN A 160 42.55 30.89 -10.96
C ASN A 160 42.21 29.59 -11.70
N ARG A 161 41.24 28.85 -11.13
CA ARG A 161 40.69 27.59 -11.70
C ARG A 161 39.27 27.75 -12.22
N TYR A 162 38.75 28.98 -12.17
CA TYR A 162 37.37 29.30 -12.47
C TYR A 162 37.24 30.00 -13.83
N ARG A 163 36.15 29.74 -14.55
CA ARG A 163 35.89 30.32 -15.87
C ARG A 163 34.62 31.19 -15.88
N ASP A 164 34.19 31.58 -14.72
CA ASP A 164 33.00 32.40 -14.45
C ASP A 164 33.38 33.70 -13.75
N GLU A 165 32.42 34.37 -13.17
CA GLU A 165 32.56 35.61 -12.41
C GLU A 165 33.52 35.46 -11.22
N LEU A 166 33.68 34.25 -10.69
CA LEU A 166 34.67 33.98 -9.66
C LEU A 166 36.10 34.01 -10.22
N GLY A 167 36.29 33.58 -11.46
CA GLY A 167 37.57 33.71 -12.15
C GLY A 167 37.99 35.13 -12.34
N GLU A 168 37.09 35.98 -12.78
CA GLU A 168 37.34 37.43 -12.94
C GLU A 168 37.70 38.10 -11.59
N LEU A 169 37.02 37.67 -10.50
CA LEU A 169 37.31 38.17 -9.16
C LEU A 169 38.71 37.74 -8.69
N VAL A 170 39.14 36.51 -8.97
CA VAL A 170 40.48 36.01 -8.65
C VAL A 170 41.53 36.77 -9.40
N ASP A 171 41.35 37.09 -10.71
CA ASP A 171 42.26 37.86 -11.52
C ASP A 171 42.41 39.30 -10.99
N ASN A 172 41.28 39.93 -10.64
CA ASN A 172 41.28 41.26 -10.01
C ASN A 172 42.04 41.30 -8.68
N ILE A 173 42.00 40.24 -7.88
CA ILE A 173 42.75 40.13 -6.62
C ILE A 173 44.24 39.93 -6.90
N ASN A 174 44.60 39.17 -7.90
CA ASN A 174 45.99 38.93 -8.29
C ASN A 174 46.67 40.19 -8.89
N ASP A 175 45.88 41.10 -9.44
CA ASP A 175 46.37 42.33 -10.03
C ASP A 175 46.55 43.48 -9.01
N MET A 176 46.13 43.27 -7.74
CA MET A 176 46.31 44.23 -6.63
C MET A 176 47.67 44.04 -5.97
#